data_bdcd75263a07381e31176c916c7ab858
#
_entry.id   bdcd75263a07381e31176c916c7ab858
#
_cell.length_a   1.000
_cell.length_b   1.000
_cell.length_c   1.000
_cell.angle_alpha   90.00
_cell.angle_beta   90.00
_cell.angle_gamma   90.00
#
_symmetry.space_group_name_H-M   'P 1'
#
loop_
_entity.id
_entity.type
_entity.pdbx_description
1 polymer ?
#
loop_
_entity_poly.entity_id
_entity_poly.type
_entity_poly.pdbx_seq_one_letter_code
_entity_poly.pdbx_strand_id
1 'polypeptide(L)'
;MSETFDVSIQHISELVDALIYEGHLINVSQNNIKLLQSIEPPAPIKIDIAPFYNRWIKFGAISDTHLNSKYQRLEVLNALYDIFEREGIKNVFHAGNIIDGFSRLNQFDVFNSGVDEQVEYCVQNYPKKNDMITHFITADEHEGWYVQREHINIGKVIEQTALENGRNDLHHLGYIEADVKVSIGKRDTILRLFHPGGGTAYAISYLPQKIIESLEGGNKPDFMIIGHSHKHETGEVRNVPYIQAGYTQDQTPFMRKRHNEAHIEGYIIELEISEEGNIYRIKPEFLKFYDKDFYENIEKKTIERTIKSWEYHW
;
A
#
# COMPACT_ATOMS: atom_id res chain seq x y z
N MET A 1 32.79 21.15 -24.15
CA MET A 1 32.49 22.48 -24.72
C MET A 1 31.01 22.75 -24.44
N SER A 2 30.70 23.66 -23.52
CA SER A 2 29.32 24.13 -23.33
C SER A 2 29.15 25.29 -24.33
N GLU A 3 28.34 25.08 -25.37
CA GLU A 3 27.86 26.17 -26.18
C GLU A 3 26.85 26.95 -25.32
N THR A 4 27.21 28.16 -24.92
CA THR A 4 26.29 29.11 -24.30
C THR A 4 25.51 29.79 -25.41
N PHE A 5 24.20 29.49 -25.49
CA PHE A 5 23.31 30.23 -26.37
C PHE A 5 22.96 31.57 -25.72
N ASP A 6 23.15 32.66 -26.45
CA ASP A 6 22.80 34.02 -26.03
C ASP A 6 21.31 34.27 -26.26
N VAL A 7 20.47 33.65 -25.39
CA VAL A 7 19.00 33.71 -25.46
C VAL A 7 18.47 34.29 -24.17
N SER A 8 17.51 35.21 -24.26
CA SER A 8 16.90 35.79 -23.06
C SER A 8 16.07 34.78 -22.28
N ILE A 9 16.03 34.93 -20.97
CA ILE A 9 15.22 34.06 -20.07
C ILE A 9 13.75 34.10 -20.49
N GLN A 10 13.25 35.26 -20.96
CA GLN A 10 11.89 35.41 -21.43
C GLN A 10 11.62 34.53 -22.66
N HIS A 11 12.53 34.49 -23.62
CA HIS A 11 12.39 33.66 -24.81
C HIS A 11 12.48 32.19 -24.50
N ILE A 12 13.30 31.78 -23.51
CA ILE A 12 13.35 30.41 -23.01
C ILE A 12 12.00 30.04 -22.37
N SER A 13 11.39 30.92 -21.58
CA SER A 13 10.09 30.68 -20.98
C SER A 13 9.01 30.48 -22.05
N GLU A 14 8.95 31.34 -23.05
CA GLU A 14 8.02 31.25 -24.17
C GLU A 14 8.16 29.95 -24.97
N LEU A 15 9.39 29.48 -25.20
CA LEU A 15 9.66 28.20 -25.85
C LEU A 15 9.20 27.01 -24.99
N VAL A 16 9.45 27.07 -23.67
CA VAL A 16 9.00 26.02 -22.72
C VAL A 16 7.47 25.95 -22.71
N ASP A 17 6.77 27.09 -22.65
CA ASP A 17 5.32 27.15 -22.66
C ASP A 17 4.75 26.60 -23.99
N ALA A 18 5.37 26.91 -25.12
CA ALA A 18 5.01 26.37 -26.42
C ALA A 18 5.18 24.83 -26.47
N LEU A 19 6.30 24.32 -25.99
CA LEU A 19 6.55 22.87 -25.95
C LEU A 19 5.57 22.14 -25.02
N ILE A 20 5.22 22.73 -23.87
CA ILE A 20 4.18 22.18 -22.97
C ILE A 20 2.83 22.17 -23.68
N TYR A 21 2.49 23.23 -24.40
CA TYR A 21 1.26 23.32 -25.18
C TYR A 21 1.19 22.28 -26.30
N GLU A 22 2.33 21.94 -26.91
CA GLU A 22 2.47 20.86 -27.91
C GLU A 22 2.39 19.45 -27.27
N GLY A 23 2.31 19.35 -25.93
CA GLY A 23 2.15 18.08 -25.21
C GLY A 23 3.47 17.45 -24.77
N HIS A 24 4.59 18.18 -24.85
CA HIS A 24 5.86 17.72 -24.30
C HIS A 24 5.86 17.80 -22.77
N LEU A 25 6.32 16.74 -22.12
CA LEU A 25 6.49 16.71 -20.66
C LEU A 25 7.81 17.42 -20.30
N ILE A 26 7.69 18.57 -19.65
CA ILE A 26 8.85 19.40 -19.27
C ILE A 26 8.80 19.68 -17.77
N ASN A 27 9.90 19.36 -17.09
CA ASN A 27 10.10 19.77 -15.71
C ASN A 27 10.97 21.02 -15.67
N VAL A 28 10.46 22.08 -15.05
CA VAL A 28 11.18 23.35 -14.86
C VAL A 28 11.51 23.49 -13.38
N SER A 29 12.79 23.54 -13.06
CA SER A 29 13.31 23.90 -11.74
C SER A 29 14.05 25.23 -11.81
N GLN A 30 14.38 25.83 -10.68
CA GLN A 30 14.98 27.19 -10.61
C GLN A 30 16.17 27.41 -11.56
N ASN A 31 16.93 26.36 -11.88
CA ASN A 31 18.15 26.48 -12.73
C ASN A 31 18.23 25.43 -13.85
N ASN A 32 17.21 24.59 -14.01
CA ASN A 32 17.25 23.52 -15.02
C ASN A 32 15.88 23.34 -15.68
N ILE A 33 15.91 23.07 -16.98
CA ILE A 33 14.78 22.63 -17.78
C ILE A 33 15.12 21.23 -18.27
N LYS A 34 14.27 20.27 -17.95
CA LYS A 34 14.46 18.86 -18.34
C LYS A 34 13.25 18.41 -19.15
N LEU A 35 13.51 17.97 -20.38
CA LEU A 35 12.52 17.26 -21.17
C LEU A 35 12.36 15.86 -20.57
N LEU A 36 11.15 15.54 -20.15
CA LEU A 36 10.82 14.21 -19.64
C LEU A 36 10.37 13.33 -20.80
N GLN A 37 11.00 12.20 -20.96
CA GLN A 37 10.57 11.18 -21.93
C GLN A 37 9.39 10.35 -21.39
N SER A 38 9.17 10.41 -20.08
CA SER A 38 8.08 9.76 -19.36
C SER A 38 7.76 10.57 -18.09
N ILE A 39 6.61 10.32 -17.48
CA ILE A 39 6.30 10.84 -16.13
C ILE A 39 7.34 10.27 -15.16
N GLU A 40 8.11 11.15 -14.51
CA GLU A 40 9.04 10.68 -13.48
C GLU A 40 8.23 10.07 -12.33
N PRO A 41 8.56 8.84 -11.93
CA PRO A 41 7.93 8.25 -10.75
C PRO A 41 8.23 9.10 -9.51
N PRO A 42 7.38 9.08 -8.49
CA PRO A 42 7.64 9.76 -7.22
C PRO A 42 9.02 9.40 -6.68
N ALA A 43 9.72 10.36 -6.08
CA ALA A 43 11.01 10.08 -5.47
C ALA A 43 10.89 9.04 -4.36
N PRO A 44 11.77 8.03 -4.30
CA PRO A 44 11.71 6.99 -3.28
C PRO A 44 11.81 7.56 -1.86
N ILE A 45 10.96 7.08 -0.97
CA ILE A 45 10.90 7.48 0.44
C ILE A 45 11.84 6.58 1.23
N LYS A 46 12.80 7.20 1.94
CA LYS A 46 13.71 6.44 2.81
C LYS A 46 12.97 5.99 4.06
N ILE A 47 12.95 4.67 4.30
CA ILE A 47 12.46 4.05 5.52
C ILE A 47 13.60 3.24 6.14
N ASP A 48 13.86 3.50 7.42
CA ASP A 48 14.90 2.79 8.15
C ASP A 48 14.34 1.44 8.64
N ILE A 49 14.68 0.39 7.90
CA ILE A 49 14.39 -0.99 8.30
C ILE A 49 15.68 -1.61 8.81
N ALA A 50 15.80 -1.70 10.13
CA ALA A 50 16.97 -2.30 10.73
C ALA A 50 17.03 -3.81 10.44
N PRO A 51 18.19 -4.36 10.03
CA PRO A 51 18.36 -5.80 9.94
C PRO A 51 18.14 -6.48 11.29
N PHE A 52 17.38 -7.57 11.31
CA PHE A 52 17.22 -8.38 12.51
C PHE A 52 18.35 -9.41 12.69
N TYR A 53 19.01 -9.79 11.61
CA TYR A 53 20.17 -10.66 11.60
C TYR A 53 21.05 -10.39 10.36
N ASN A 54 22.31 -10.07 10.54
CA ASN A 54 23.22 -9.70 9.46
C ASN A 54 22.59 -8.65 8.51
N ARG A 55 22.31 -9.04 7.25
CA ARG A 55 21.63 -8.22 6.24
C ARG A 55 20.21 -8.71 5.93
N TRP A 56 19.62 -9.46 6.84
CA TRP A 56 18.22 -9.88 6.75
C TRP A 56 17.32 -8.81 7.35
N ILE A 57 16.37 -8.33 6.55
CA ILE A 57 15.25 -7.50 7.01
C ILE A 57 13.97 -8.31 7.07
N LYS A 58 13.07 -7.88 7.96
CA LYS A 58 11.75 -8.49 8.14
C LYS A 58 10.69 -7.39 8.22
N PHE A 59 9.58 -7.59 7.54
CA PHE A 59 8.43 -6.69 7.59
C PHE A 59 7.13 -7.44 7.35
N GLY A 60 6.02 -6.84 7.82
CA GLY A 60 4.68 -7.29 7.50
C GLY A 60 4.20 -6.72 6.17
N ALA A 61 3.39 -7.46 5.42
CA ALA A 61 2.75 -6.96 4.20
C ALA A 61 1.29 -7.37 4.18
N ILE A 62 0.42 -6.39 3.95
CA ILE A 62 -1.04 -6.53 3.86
C ILE A 62 -1.58 -5.59 2.78
N SER A 63 -2.84 -5.77 2.41
CA SER A 63 -3.57 -4.88 1.50
C SER A 63 -5.06 -4.98 1.74
N ASP A 64 -5.82 -4.08 1.15
CA ASP A 64 -7.27 -4.20 0.98
C ASP A 64 -8.01 -4.54 2.29
N THR A 65 -7.78 -3.74 3.33
CA THR A 65 -8.43 -3.92 4.63
C THR A 65 -9.87 -3.42 4.63
N HIS A 66 -10.22 -2.51 3.73
CA HIS A 66 -11.57 -1.99 3.53
C HIS A 66 -12.29 -1.64 4.84
N LEU A 67 -11.60 -0.91 5.74
CA LEU A 67 -12.23 -0.49 6.98
C LEU A 67 -13.48 0.35 6.70
N ASN A 68 -14.46 0.25 7.56
CA ASN A 68 -15.82 0.77 7.39
C ASN A 68 -16.73 -0.07 6.47
N SER A 69 -16.23 -1.12 5.84
CA SER A 69 -17.08 -2.10 5.16
C SER A 69 -17.82 -2.99 6.18
N LYS A 70 -19.05 -3.35 5.90
CA LYS A 70 -19.80 -4.36 6.68
C LYS A 70 -19.20 -5.77 6.56
N TYR A 71 -18.32 -5.96 5.59
CA TYR A 71 -17.60 -7.21 5.31
C TYR A 71 -16.16 -7.19 5.81
N GLN A 72 -15.73 -6.11 6.48
CA GLN A 72 -14.39 -6.03 7.06
C GLN A 72 -14.18 -7.14 8.11
N ARG A 73 -12.97 -7.65 8.19
CA ARG A 73 -12.55 -8.66 9.16
C ARG A 73 -11.55 -8.03 10.14
N LEU A 74 -12.07 -7.12 10.97
CA LEU A 74 -11.25 -6.36 11.92
C LEU A 74 -10.53 -7.28 12.91
N GLU A 75 -11.15 -8.39 13.31
CA GLU A 75 -10.56 -9.39 14.18
C GLU A 75 -9.36 -10.10 13.52
N VAL A 76 -9.43 -10.35 12.21
CA VAL A 76 -8.30 -10.90 11.45
C VAL A 76 -7.17 -9.88 11.35
N LEU A 77 -7.50 -8.62 11.06
CA LEU A 77 -6.51 -7.55 11.01
C LEU A 77 -5.78 -7.40 12.36
N ASN A 78 -6.53 -7.44 13.48
CA ASN A 78 -5.93 -7.43 14.82
C ASN A 78 -5.05 -8.66 15.08
N ALA A 79 -5.51 -9.86 14.68
CA ALA A 79 -4.73 -11.09 14.84
C ALA A 79 -3.42 -11.06 14.03
N LEU A 80 -3.43 -10.49 12.81
CA LEU A 80 -2.23 -10.28 12.01
C LEU A 80 -1.23 -9.38 12.75
N TYR A 81 -1.69 -8.26 13.31
CA TYR A 81 -0.83 -7.34 14.07
C TYR A 81 -0.32 -7.96 15.37
N ASP A 82 -1.10 -8.83 16.03
CA ASP A 82 -0.66 -9.62 17.19
C ASP A 82 0.47 -10.59 16.79
N ILE A 83 0.36 -11.20 15.60
CA ILE A 83 1.42 -12.07 15.07
C ILE A 83 2.66 -11.24 14.71
N PHE A 84 2.50 -10.12 14.02
CA PHE A 84 3.61 -9.24 13.65
C PHE A 84 4.39 -8.75 14.89
N GLU A 85 3.67 -8.39 15.96
CA GLU A 85 4.30 -7.98 17.23
C GLU A 85 5.11 -9.11 17.86
N ARG A 86 4.58 -10.33 17.91
CA ARG A 86 5.28 -11.52 18.42
C ARG A 86 6.52 -11.88 17.60
N GLU A 87 6.46 -11.66 16.29
CA GLU A 87 7.58 -11.86 15.37
C GLU A 87 8.58 -10.70 15.36
N GLY A 88 8.38 -9.67 16.17
CA GLY A 88 9.27 -8.52 16.30
C GLY A 88 9.29 -7.60 15.09
N ILE A 89 8.23 -7.60 14.29
CA ILE A 89 8.08 -6.73 13.12
C ILE A 89 7.87 -5.29 13.58
N LYS A 90 8.61 -4.37 12.98
CA LYS A 90 8.55 -2.93 13.26
C LYS A 90 7.92 -2.13 12.12
N ASN A 91 7.92 -2.66 10.92
CA ASN A 91 7.38 -2.02 9.73
C ASN A 91 6.36 -2.94 9.06
N VAL A 92 5.18 -2.41 8.79
CA VAL A 92 4.13 -3.08 8.02
C VAL A 92 3.86 -2.24 6.77
N PHE A 93 3.85 -2.87 5.61
CA PHE A 93 3.51 -2.22 4.34
C PHE A 93 2.09 -2.60 3.92
N HIS A 94 1.27 -1.58 3.68
CA HIS A 94 -0.12 -1.73 3.27
C HIS A 94 -0.31 -1.18 1.85
N ALA A 95 -0.65 -2.07 0.92
CA ALA A 95 -0.69 -1.77 -0.50
C ALA A 95 -2.06 -1.27 -1.01
N GLY A 96 -2.71 -0.36 -0.27
CA GLY A 96 -3.93 0.35 -0.70
C GLY A 96 -5.25 -0.28 -0.27
N ASN A 97 -6.35 0.43 -0.47
CA ASN A 97 -7.69 0.12 0.00
C ASN A 97 -7.76 -0.05 1.52
N ILE A 98 -7.24 0.95 2.25
CA ILE A 98 -7.24 0.96 3.72
C ILE A 98 -8.65 1.17 4.28
N ILE A 99 -9.46 2.03 3.66
CA ILE A 99 -10.89 2.23 3.93
C ILE A 99 -11.72 1.86 2.72
N ASP A 100 -13.01 1.57 2.92
CA ASP A 100 -13.89 1.12 1.82
C ASP A 100 -14.34 2.27 0.90
N GLY A 101 -14.22 3.52 1.36
CA GLY A 101 -14.73 4.66 0.64
C GLY A 101 -16.25 4.63 0.49
N PHE A 102 -16.81 5.55 -0.28
CA PHE A 102 -18.24 5.60 -0.55
C PHE A 102 -18.56 5.92 -2.00
N SER A 103 -19.36 5.05 -2.62
CA SER A 103 -19.86 5.24 -3.96
C SER A 103 -21.23 4.59 -4.16
N ARG A 104 -21.82 4.80 -5.31
CA ARG A 104 -23.05 4.11 -5.71
C ARG A 104 -22.91 2.58 -5.73
N LEU A 105 -21.68 2.05 -5.84
CA LEU A 105 -21.45 0.61 -5.96
C LEU A 105 -21.50 -0.11 -4.61
N ASN A 106 -21.13 0.59 -3.51
CA ASN A 106 -21.04 0.02 -2.17
C ASN A 106 -21.91 0.72 -1.12
N GLN A 107 -22.88 1.55 -1.54
CA GLN A 107 -23.70 2.37 -0.64
C GLN A 107 -24.44 1.58 0.43
N PHE A 108 -24.71 0.28 0.22
CA PHE A 108 -25.38 -0.58 1.17
C PHE A 108 -24.40 -1.45 1.99
N ASP A 109 -23.12 -1.41 1.64
CA ASP A 109 -22.08 -2.30 2.17
C ASP A 109 -21.15 -1.59 3.16
N VAL A 110 -21.33 -0.29 3.40
CA VAL A 110 -20.56 0.50 4.37
C VAL A 110 -21.37 0.86 5.61
N PHE A 111 -20.69 1.11 6.72
CA PHE A 111 -21.32 1.60 7.95
C PHE A 111 -21.60 3.11 7.86
N ASN A 112 -20.63 3.89 7.41
CA ASN A 112 -20.69 5.34 7.29
C ASN A 112 -20.38 5.78 5.86
N SER A 113 -21.00 6.86 5.40
CA SER A 113 -20.81 7.37 4.03
C SER A 113 -19.93 8.63 3.96
N GLY A 114 -19.79 9.36 5.09
CA GLY A 114 -19.00 10.58 5.16
C GLY A 114 -17.50 10.30 5.21
N VAL A 115 -16.71 11.22 4.64
CA VAL A 115 -15.25 11.15 4.64
C VAL A 115 -14.71 11.15 6.07
N ASP A 116 -15.15 12.14 6.86
CA ASP A 116 -14.68 12.31 8.24
C ASP A 116 -15.01 11.10 9.10
N GLU A 117 -16.24 10.58 8.99
CA GLU A 117 -16.68 9.40 9.71
C GLU A 117 -15.86 8.15 9.37
N GLN A 118 -15.52 7.96 8.09
CA GLN A 118 -14.69 6.83 7.67
C GLN A 118 -13.25 6.97 8.12
N VAL A 119 -12.69 8.18 8.06
CA VAL A 119 -11.33 8.48 8.55
C VAL A 119 -11.25 8.26 10.06
N GLU A 120 -12.18 8.81 10.81
CA GLU A 120 -12.24 8.62 12.27
C GLU A 120 -12.38 7.15 12.63
N TYR A 121 -13.26 6.42 11.94
CA TYR A 121 -13.42 4.98 12.13
C TYR A 121 -12.11 4.23 11.87
N CYS A 122 -11.41 4.56 10.80
CA CYS A 122 -10.11 3.96 10.46
C CYS A 122 -9.09 4.23 11.58
N VAL A 123 -8.92 5.49 11.98
CA VAL A 123 -7.95 5.89 13.00
C VAL A 123 -8.23 5.24 14.35
N GLN A 124 -9.50 5.08 14.73
CA GLN A 124 -9.89 4.47 15.99
C GLN A 124 -9.73 2.94 16.01
N ASN A 125 -9.97 2.27 14.87
CA ASN A 125 -10.07 0.82 14.81
C ASN A 125 -8.86 0.12 14.16
N TYR A 126 -8.04 0.85 13.40
CA TYR A 126 -6.83 0.27 12.83
C TYR A 126 -5.87 -0.16 13.95
N PRO A 127 -5.31 -1.40 13.92
CA PRO A 127 -4.46 -1.89 14.99
C PRO A 127 -3.28 -0.95 15.28
N LYS A 128 -2.99 -0.75 16.57
CA LYS A 128 -1.83 -0.01 17.04
C LYS A 128 -0.98 -0.92 17.92
N LYS A 129 0.30 -1.02 17.62
CA LYS A 129 1.27 -1.79 18.40
C LYS A 129 2.47 -0.92 18.77
N ASN A 130 3.12 -1.25 19.89
CA ASN A 130 4.29 -0.52 20.32
C ASN A 130 5.44 -0.68 19.32
N ASP A 131 6.08 0.44 18.97
CA ASP A 131 7.23 0.49 18.04
C ASP A 131 6.96 -0.13 16.67
N MET A 132 5.71 -0.22 16.22
CA MET A 132 5.34 -0.71 14.91
C MET A 132 4.70 0.42 14.10
N ILE A 133 5.17 0.61 12.88
CA ILE A 133 4.68 1.63 11.96
C ILE A 133 4.05 0.95 10.76
N THR A 134 2.86 1.38 10.41
CA THR A 134 2.20 1.01 9.16
C THR A 134 2.43 2.08 8.11
N HIS A 135 3.12 1.69 7.06
CA HIS A 135 3.37 2.52 5.88
C HIS A 135 2.36 2.14 4.81
N PHE A 136 1.50 3.06 4.38
CA PHE A 136 0.42 2.73 3.47
C PHE A 136 0.37 3.64 2.25
N ILE A 137 -0.09 3.10 1.14
CA ILE A 137 -0.55 3.86 -0.01
C ILE A 137 -2.07 3.88 -0.05
N THR A 138 -2.64 4.80 -0.80
CA THR A 138 -4.07 4.79 -1.13
C THR A 138 -4.27 4.44 -2.61
N ALA A 139 -5.39 3.78 -2.91
CA ALA A 139 -5.77 3.39 -4.26
C ALA A 139 -6.58 4.49 -4.98
N ASP A 140 -6.86 4.30 -6.26
CA ASP A 140 -7.75 5.17 -7.03
C ASP A 140 -9.23 4.70 -7.01
N GLU A 141 -9.47 3.46 -6.61
CA GLU A 141 -10.78 2.91 -6.28
C GLU A 141 -11.05 3.06 -4.78
N HIS A 142 -12.25 2.79 -4.31
CA HIS A 142 -12.63 2.87 -2.90
C HIS A 142 -12.30 4.23 -2.25
N GLU A 143 -11.26 4.33 -1.43
CA GLU A 143 -10.84 5.62 -0.85
C GLU A 143 -10.45 6.65 -1.92
N GLY A 144 -9.99 6.21 -3.07
CA GLY A 144 -9.64 7.09 -4.19
C GLY A 144 -10.86 7.79 -4.82
N TRP A 145 -12.07 7.31 -4.60
CA TRP A 145 -13.27 8.01 -5.06
C TRP A 145 -13.42 9.40 -4.42
N TYR A 146 -12.91 9.60 -3.21
CA TYR A 146 -12.85 10.92 -2.59
C TYR A 146 -11.83 11.82 -3.29
N VAL A 147 -10.67 11.26 -3.72
CA VAL A 147 -9.69 12.00 -4.51
C VAL A 147 -10.28 12.45 -5.83
N GLN A 148 -10.95 11.54 -6.54
CA GLN A 148 -11.49 11.80 -7.88
C GLN A 148 -12.66 12.79 -7.87
N ARG A 149 -13.55 12.74 -6.88
CA ARG A 149 -14.76 13.57 -6.83
C ARG A 149 -14.59 14.88 -6.10
N GLU A 150 -13.77 14.86 -5.04
CA GLU A 150 -13.72 15.95 -4.06
C GLU A 150 -12.32 16.56 -3.95
N HIS A 151 -11.34 15.99 -4.70
CA HIS A 151 -9.92 16.39 -4.66
C HIS A 151 -9.30 16.30 -3.26
N ILE A 152 -9.81 15.41 -2.42
CA ILE A 152 -9.29 15.17 -1.07
C ILE A 152 -8.20 14.11 -1.12
N ASN A 153 -6.98 14.46 -0.70
CA ASN A 153 -5.93 13.46 -0.50
C ASN A 153 -6.22 12.66 0.78
N ILE A 154 -7.04 11.63 0.63
CA ILE A 154 -7.57 10.84 1.74
C ILE A 154 -6.47 10.20 2.60
N GLY A 155 -5.36 9.77 2.00
CA GLY A 155 -4.24 9.20 2.73
C GLY A 155 -3.58 10.20 3.68
N LYS A 156 -3.40 11.45 3.24
CA LYS A 156 -2.91 12.53 4.11
C LYS A 156 -3.89 12.89 5.20
N VAL A 157 -5.20 12.85 4.91
CA VAL A 157 -6.23 13.10 5.91
C VAL A 157 -6.20 12.03 7.00
N ILE A 158 -6.08 10.74 6.62
CA ILE A 158 -5.94 9.63 7.58
C ILE A 158 -4.70 9.84 8.46
N GLU A 159 -3.54 10.11 7.87
CA GLU A 159 -2.29 10.34 8.60
C GLU A 159 -2.40 11.53 9.56
N GLN A 160 -2.92 12.65 9.10
CA GLN A 160 -3.09 13.85 9.92
C GLN A 160 -4.08 13.63 11.07
N THR A 161 -5.23 13.02 10.79
CA THR A 161 -6.21 12.67 11.83
C THR A 161 -5.62 11.71 12.86
N ALA A 162 -4.80 10.75 12.42
CA ALA A 162 -4.09 9.87 13.33
C ALA A 162 -3.14 10.66 14.26
N LEU A 163 -2.34 11.58 13.72
CA LEU A 163 -1.45 12.45 14.51
C LEU A 163 -2.22 13.30 15.53
N GLU A 164 -3.33 13.90 15.14
CA GLU A 164 -4.21 14.70 16.01
C GLU A 164 -4.80 13.85 17.14
N ASN A 165 -5.00 12.55 16.92
CA ASN A 165 -5.44 11.59 17.93
C ASN A 165 -4.27 10.91 18.69
N GLY A 166 -3.06 11.46 18.61
CA GLY A 166 -1.88 10.94 19.32
C GLY A 166 -1.36 9.62 18.77
N ARG A 167 -1.61 9.33 17.48
CA ARG A 167 -1.12 8.16 16.73
C ARG A 167 -0.09 8.63 15.72
N ASN A 168 1.14 8.16 15.86
CA ASN A 168 2.25 8.41 14.94
C ASN A 168 2.69 7.12 14.22
N ASP A 169 1.79 6.15 14.15
CA ASP A 169 2.06 4.82 13.63
C ASP A 169 1.43 4.56 12.24
N LEU A 170 0.74 5.53 11.67
CA LEU A 170 0.15 5.47 10.32
C LEU A 170 0.83 6.49 9.42
N HIS A 171 1.64 6.04 8.47
CA HIS A 171 2.38 6.89 7.53
C HIS A 171 1.88 6.70 6.10
N HIS A 172 1.35 7.76 5.50
CA HIS A 172 0.93 7.77 4.11
C HIS A 172 2.13 7.99 3.18
N LEU A 173 2.40 7.03 2.30
CA LEU A 173 3.53 7.08 1.37
C LEU A 173 3.17 7.68 0.01
N GLY A 174 1.95 7.45 -0.48
CA GLY A 174 1.57 7.91 -1.81
C GLY A 174 0.21 7.44 -2.29
N TYR A 175 -0.16 7.92 -3.47
CA TYR A 175 -1.40 7.57 -4.15
C TYR A 175 -1.09 6.61 -5.30
N ILE A 176 -1.76 5.47 -5.34
CA ILE A 176 -1.58 4.36 -6.30
C ILE A 176 -0.25 3.63 -6.12
N GLU A 177 0.86 4.33 -6.00
CA GLU A 177 2.19 3.73 -5.84
C GLU A 177 3.10 4.55 -4.92
N ALA A 178 4.08 3.85 -4.34
CA ALA A 178 5.20 4.48 -3.65
C ALA A 178 6.42 3.56 -3.67
N ASP A 179 7.58 4.16 -3.88
CA ASP A 179 8.87 3.49 -3.74
C ASP A 179 9.44 3.72 -2.35
N VAL A 180 9.79 2.63 -1.68
CA VAL A 180 10.48 2.62 -0.39
C VAL A 180 11.94 2.26 -0.60
N LYS A 181 12.82 3.11 -0.11
CA LYS A 181 14.26 2.98 -0.21
C LYS A 181 14.82 2.42 1.09
N VAL A 182 15.48 1.26 1.00
CA VAL A 182 16.14 0.58 2.13
C VAL A 182 17.65 0.60 1.91
N SER A 183 18.38 1.27 2.81
CA SER A 183 19.83 1.50 2.69
C SER A 183 20.62 0.53 3.58
N ILE A 184 20.94 -0.67 3.07
CA ILE A 184 21.70 -1.71 3.81
C ILE A 184 22.98 -2.09 3.05
N GLY A 185 22.93 -2.17 1.73
CA GLY A 185 24.08 -2.47 0.88
C GLY A 185 24.78 -1.20 0.35
N LYS A 186 25.68 -1.37 -0.62
CA LYS A 186 26.37 -0.25 -1.28
C LYS A 186 25.41 0.62 -2.10
N ARG A 187 24.39 0.01 -2.72
CA ARG A 187 23.25 0.70 -3.30
C ARG A 187 22.00 0.50 -2.45
N ASP A 188 21.06 1.37 -2.63
CA ASP A 188 19.73 1.22 -2.00
C ASP A 188 18.94 0.11 -2.68
N THR A 189 18.20 -0.63 -1.88
CA THR A 189 17.19 -1.62 -2.33
C THR A 189 15.85 -0.92 -2.42
N ILE A 190 15.15 -1.04 -3.53
CA ILE A 190 13.85 -0.39 -3.76
C ILE A 190 12.72 -1.41 -3.63
N LEU A 191 11.84 -1.15 -2.67
CA LEU A 191 10.58 -1.89 -2.50
C LEU A 191 9.45 -1.01 -3.04
N ARG A 192 8.67 -1.49 -3.99
CA ARG A 192 7.51 -0.75 -4.52
C ARG A 192 6.21 -1.31 -3.97
N LEU A 193 5.41 -0.44 -3.36
CA LEU A 193 3.99 -0.68 -3.12
C LEU A 193 3.23 -0.22 -4.36
N PHE A 194 2.28 -1.03 -4.82
CA PHE A 194 1.48 -0.69 -5.99
C PHE A 194 0.06 -1.20 -5.85
N HIS A 195 -0.91 -0.34 -6.11
CA HIS A 195 -2.32 -0.70 -6.14
C HIS A 195 -2.89 -0.43 -7.52
N PRO A 196 -2.91 -1.43 -8.41
CA PRO A 196 -3.44 -1.26 -9.75
C PRO A 196 -4.96 -1.10 -9.72
N GLY A 197 -5.50 -0.33 -10.66
CA GLY A 197 -6.93 -0.35 -10.94
C GLY A 197 -7.31 -1.44 -11.93
N GLY A 198 -8.60 -1.55 -12.23
CA GLY A 198 -9.14 -2.39 -13.29
C GLY A 198 -9.81 -3.68 -12.81
N GLY A 199 -10.01 -4.62 -13.73
CA GLY A 199 -10.69 -5.89 -13.44
C GLY A 199 -9.73 -7.02 -13.07
N THR A 200 -10.26 -8.03 -12.37
CA THR A 200 -9.52 -9.26 -12.03
C THR A 200 -9.46 -10.21 -13.23
N ALA A 201 -8.26 -10.65 -13.58
CA ALA A 201 -8.06 -11.68 -14.59
C ALA A 201 -8.33 -13.08 -14.00
N TYR A 202 -8.68 -14.06 -14.87
CA TYR A 202 -8.84 -15.45 -14.47
C TYR A 202 -7.53 -16.04 -13.96
N ALA A 203 -6.44 -15.85 -14.70
CA ALA A 203 -5.10 -16.26 -14.26
C ALA A 203 -4.56 -15.26 -13.23
N ILE A 204 -4.29 -15.73 -12.02
CA ILE A 204 -3.87 -14.88 -10.88
C ILE A 204 -2.59 -14.11 -11.22
N SER A 205 -1.62 -14.77 -11.85
CA SER A 205 -0.32 -14.17 -12.23
C SER A 205 -0.39 -13.15 -13.38
N TYR A 206 -1.50 -13.06 -14.10
CA TYR A 206 -1.58 -12.22 -15.30
C TYR A 206 -1.37 -10.73 -15.00
N LEU A 207 -2.03 -10.22 -13.96
CA LEU A 207 -1.95 -8.81 -13.60
C LEU A 207 -0.54 -8.40 -13.13
N PRO A 208 0.09 -9.10 -12.17
CA PRO A 208 1.48 -8.82 -11.80
C PRO A 208 2.46 -8.90 -12.97
N GLN A 209 2.32 -9.91 -13.84
CA GLN A 209 3.16 -10.03 -15.03
C GLN A 209 3.03 -8.80 -15.93
N LYS A 210 1.79 -8.42 -16.26
CA LYS A 210 1.53 -7.26 -17.12
C LYS A 210 2.06 -5.95 -16.53
N ILE A 211 1.91 -5.76 -15.22
CA ILE A 211 2.44 -4.58 -14.52
C ILE A 211 3.97 -4.54 -14.66
N ILE A 212 4.66 -5.61 -14.29
CA ILE A 212 6.12 -5.65 -14.28
C ILE A 212 6.70 -5.59 -15.69
N GLU A 213 6.03 -6.20 -16.66
CA GLU A 213 6.43 -6.13 -18.09
C GLU A 213 6.32 -4.71 -18.65
N SER A 214 5.38 -3.91 -18.16
CA SER A 214 5.21 -2.51 -18.60
C SER A 214 6.25 -1.56 -18.02
N LEU A 215 7.00 -1.96 -16.98
CA LEU A 215 8.01 -1.11 -16.37
C LEU A 215 9.23 -0.94 -17.29
N GLU A 216 9.65 0.30 -17.48
CA GLU A 216 10.89 0.62 -18.16
C GLU A 216 12.10 0.15 -17.36
N GLY A 217 13.22 -0.17 -18.05
CA GLY A 217 14.40 -0.80 -17.43
C GLY A 217 14.99 -0.04 -16.25
N GLY A 218 14.95 1.31 -16.29
CA GLY A 218 15.46 2.18 -15.22
C GLY A 218 14.51 2.35 -14.02
N ASN A 219 13.24 1.92 -14.15
CA ASN A 219 12.19 2.12 -13.14
C ASN A 219 11.77 0.83 -12.43
N LYS A 220 12.54 -0.24 -12.60
CA LYS A 220 12.25 -1.51 -11.95
C LYS A 220 12.66 -1.48 -10.48
N PRO A 221 11.74 -1.79 -9.55
CA PRO A 221 12.09 -2.01 -8.16
C PRO A 221 12.80 -3.35 -7.98
N ASP A 222 13.40 -3.54 -6.81
CA ASP A 222 14.00 -4.83 -6.41
C ASP A 222 12.97 -5.82 -5.86
N PHE A 223 11.81 -5.32 -5.39
CA PHE A 223 10.69 -6.11 -4.88
C PHE A 223 9.38 -5.34 -5.03
N MET A 224 8.28 -6.04 -5.33
CA MET A 224 6.94 -5.41 -5.41
C MET A 224 5.94 -6.03 -4.43
N ILE A 225 5.13 -5.16 -3.82
CA ILE A 225 3.96 -5.51 -3.02
C ILE A 225 2.74 -4.95 -3.76
N ILE A 226 1.89 -5.84 -4.26
CA ILE A 226 0.76 -5.48 -5.15
C ILE A 226 -0.55 -5.79 -4.43
N GLY A 227 -1.46 -4.81 -4.36
CA GLY A 227 -2.82 -4.95 -3.83
C GLY A 227 -3.88 -5.27 -4.90
N HIS A 228 -5.14 -4.95 -4.62
CA HIS A 228 -6.30 -4.92 -5.52
C HIS A 228 -6.99 -6.27 -5.82
N SER A 229 -6.25 -7.30 -6.14
CA SER A 229 -6.86 -8.51 -6.72
C SER A 229 -7.60 -9.38 -5.72
N HIS A 230 -7.41 -9.16 -4.43
CA HIS A 230 -7.94 -9.98 -3.32
C HIS A 230 -7.55 -11.47 -3.43
N LYS A 231 -6.45 -11.75 -4.12
CA LYS A 231 -5.91 -13.10 -4.30
C LYS A 231 -4.43 -13.07 -4.00
N HIS A 232 -3.97 -14.08 -3.28
CA HIS A 232 -2.56 -14.15 -3.02
C HIS A 232 -1.81 -14.83 -4.16
N GLU A 233 -0.65 -14.31 -4.43
CA GLU A 233 0.33 -14.95 -5.30
C GLU A 233 1.73 -14.42 -5.00
N THR A 234 2.72 -15.25 -5.27
CA THR A 234 4.12 -14.85 -5.27
C THR A 234 4.78 -15.32 -6.54
N GLY A 235 5.63 -14.50 -7.11
CA GLY A 235 6.32 -14.84 -8.34
C GLY A 235 7.51 -13.95 -8.60
N GLU A 236 8.09 -14.13 -9.79
CA GLU A 236 9.16 -13.29 -10.31
C GLU A 236 8.96 -13.07 -11.79
N VAL A 237 9.03 -11.83 -12.24
CA VAL A 237 8.93 -11.44 -13.63
C VAL A 237 10.09 -10.50 -13.97
N ARG A 238 10.84 -10.81 -15.03
CA ARG A 238 11.98 -9.98 -15.48
C ARG A 238 12.95 -9.61 -14.36
N ASN A 239 13.24 -10.57 -13.47
CA ASN A 239 14.08 -10.41 -12.26
C ASN A 239 13.49 -9.41 -11.23
N VAL A 240 12.19 -9.19 -11.22
CA VAL A 240 11.48 -8.47 -10.17
C VAL A 240 10.62 -9.46 -9.41
N PRO A 241 11.02 -9.87 -8.21
CA PRO A 241 10.17 -10.66 -7.34
C PRO A 241 9.00 -9.82 -6.82
N TYR A 242 7.84 -10.46 -6.67
CA TYR A 242 6.64 -9.81 -6.16
C TYR A 242 5.82 -10.69 -5.24
N ILE A 243 5.05 -10.05 -4.41
CA ILE A 243 3.89 -10.64 -3.76
C ILE A 243 2.63 -9.88 -4.21
N GLN A 244 1.58 -10.61 -4.48
CA GLN A 244 0.24 -10.07 -4.57
C GLN A 244 -0.41 -10.32 -3.22
N ALA A 245 -0.61 -9.24 -2.45
CA ALA A 245 -1.10 -9.32 -1.09
C ALA A 245 -2.57 -9.75 -1.08
N GLY A 246 -2.90 -10.60 -0.13
CA GLY A 246 -4.27 -10.91 0.23
C GLY A 246 -4.94 -9.74 0.98
N TYR A 247 -6.09 -9.96 1.54
CA TYR A 247 -6.89 -8.92 2.15
C TYR A 247 -7.62 -9.37 3.42
N THR A 248 -8.16 -8.42 4.17
CA THR A 248 -8.87 -8.70 5.42
C THR A 248 -10.36 -8.32 5.35
N GLN A 249 -11.02 -8.72 4.28
CA GLN A 249 -12.45 -8.51 4.05
C GLN A 249 -13.09 -9.80 3.58
N ASP A 250 -14.29 -10.11 4.04
CA ASP A 250 -15.08 -11.24 3.54
C ASP A 250 -15.55 -10.98 2.10
N GLN A 251 -15.94 -12.05 1.41
CA GLN A 251 -16.48 -11.97 0.07
C GLN A 251 -17.74 -11.11 0.03
N THR A 252 -17.65 -9.92 -0.58
CA THR A 252 -18.79 -9.02 -0.74
C THR A 252 -19.80 -9.55 -1.77
N PRO A 253 -21.06 -9.04 -1.79
CA PRO A 253 -22.03 -9.38 -2.83
C PRO A 253 -21.54 -9.08 -4.26
N PHE A 254 -20.78 -7.99 -4.42
CA PHE A 254 -20.14 -7.64 -5.69
C PHE A 254 -19.13 -8.70 -6.12
N MET A 255 -18.24 -9.12 -5.23
CA MET A 255 -17.25 -10.17 -5.51
C MET A 255 -17.94 -11.50 -5.84
N ARG A 256 -18.97 -11.87 -5.07
CA ARG A 256 -19.76 -13.09 -5.32
C ARG A 256 -20.38 -13.08 -6.70
N LYS A 257 -20.98 -11.95 -7.11
CA LYS A 257 -21.52 -11.76 -8.45
C LYS A 257 -20.47 -11.91 -9.55
N ARG A 258 -19.22 -11.58 -9.26
CA ARG A 258 -18.08 -11.68 -10.18
C ARG A 258 -17.35 -13.01 -10.10
N HIS A 259 -17.79 -13.92 -9.23
CA HIS A 259 -17.12 -15.20 -8.96
C HIS A 259 -15.67 -15.04 -8.47
N ASN A 260 -15.39 -13.94 -7.77
CA ASN A 260 -14.10 -13.68 -7.15
C ASN A 260 -14.05 -14.34 -5.77
N GLU A 261 -12.98 -15.07 -5.53
CA GLU A 261 -12.67 -15.66 -4.23
C GLU A 261 -12.13 -14.61 -3.25
N ALA A 262 -12.14 -14.96 -1.97
CA ALA A 262 -11.61 -14.18 -0.87
C ALA A 262 -10.39 -14.90 -0.26
N HIS A 263 -9.17 -14.38 -0.46
CA HIS A 263 -7.96 -14.90 0.17
C HIS A 263 -7.60 -14.06 1.39
N ILE A 264 -8.24 -14.38 2.52
CA ILE A 264 -8.07 -13.62 3.76
C ILE A 264 -6.75 -14.00 4.43
N GLU A 265 -5.78 -13.09 4.36
CA GLU A 265 -4.40 -13.38 4.78
C GLU A 265 -3.54 -12.12 4.88
N GLY A 266 -2.35 -12.29 5.46
CA GLY A 266 -1.26 -11.33 5.45
C GLY A 266 0.07 -12.07 5.29
N TYR A 267 1.15 -11.32 5.21
CA TYR A 267 2.48 -11.86 4.98
C TYR A 267 3.48 -11.38 5.99
N ILE A 268 4.43 -12.26 6.33
CA ILE A 268 5.73 -11.88 6.84
C ILE A 268 6.73 -12.10 5.72
N ILE A 269 7.48 -11.07 5.38
CA ILE A 269 8.50 -11.12 4.35
C ILE A 269 9.86 -10.95 4.97
N GLU A 270 10.76 -11.91 4.73
CA GLU A 270 12.17 -11.80 5.07
C GLU A 270 12.99 -11.69 3.78
N LEU A 271 13.84 -10.67 3.70
CA LEU A 271 14.74 -10.44 2.58
C LEU A 271 16.20 -10.42 3.06
N GLU A 272 17.06 -11.22 2.43
CA GLU A 272 18.50 -11.09 2.57
C GLU A 272 19.07 -10.18 1.50
N ILE A 273 19.65 -9.06 1.92
CA ILE A 273 20.23 -8.06 1.02
C ILE A 273 21.74 -8.27 0.94
N SER A 274 22.29 -8.37 -0.28
CA SER A 274 23.71 -8.53 -0.52
C SER A 274 24.49 -7.26 -0.15
N GLU A 275 25.84 -7.35 -0.14
CA GLU A 275 26.70 -6.16 0.02
C GLU A 275 26.48 -5.11 -1.06
N GLU A 276 26.15 -5.56 -2.26
CA GLU A 276 25.88 -4.66 -3.39
C GLU A 276 24.49 -4.00 -3.30
N GLY A 277 23.60 -4.47 -2.42
CA GLY A 277 22.22 -3.97 -2.28
C GLY A 277 21.19 -4.72 -3.13
N ASN A 278 21.55 -5.90 -3.68
CA ASN A 278 20.59 -6.75 -4.38
C ASN A 278 19.89 -7.70 -3.39
N ILE A 279 18.65 -8.05 -3.67
CA ILE A 279 17.98 -9.11 -2.92
C ILE A 279 18.58 -10.45 -3.33
N TYR A 280 19.12 -11.17 -2.36
CA TYR A 280 19.79 -12.45 -2.54
C TYR A 280 18.90 -13.63 -2.21
N ARG A 281 18.05 -13.49 -1.17
CA ARG A 281 17.11 -14.54 -0.76
C ARG A 281 15.81 -13.89 -0.30
N ILE A 282 14.70 -14.58 -0.54
CA ILE A 282 13.36 -14.16 -0.18
C ILE A 282 12.68 -15.32 0.54
N LYS A 283 12.07 -15.04 1.70
CA LYS A 283 11.23 -15.98 2.44
C LYS A 283 9.88 -15.33 2.71
N PRO A 284 8.87 -15.59 1.88
CA PRO A 284 7.51 -15.21 2.19
C PRO A 284 6.88 -16.24 3.13
N GLU A 285 6.33 -15.80 4.23
CA GLU A 285 5.49 -16.59 5.11
C GLU A 285 4.04 -16.12 4.96
N PHE A 286 3.15 -17.07 4.71
CA PHE A 286 1.73 -16.82 4.49
C PHE A 286 0.96 -17.03 5.79
N LEU A 287 0.30 -16.01 6.28
CA LEU A 287 -0.57 -16.05 7.44
C LEU A 287 -2.02 -16.16 6.96
N LYS A 288 -2.53 -17.38 6.81
CA LYS A 288 -3.85 -17.66 6.25
C LYS A 288 -4.92 -17.74 7.33
N PHE A 289 -6.03 -17.04 7.08
CA PHE A 289 -7.20 -17.00 7.95
C PHE A 289 -8.45 -17.54 7.23
N TYR A 290 -8.23 -18.47 6.33
CA TYR A 290 -9.29 -19.04 5.49
C TYR A 290 -10.07 -20.17 6.18
N ASP A 291 -9.64 -20.58 7.38
CA ASP A 291 -10.30 -21.64 8.14
C ASP A 291 -11.53 -21.10 8.89
N LYS A 292 -12.70 -21.66 8.57
CA LYS A 292 -13.95 -21.28 9.19
C LYS A 292 -13.93 -21.48 10.71
N ASP A 293 -13.31 -22.56 11.18
CA ASP A 293 -13.19 -22.85 12.62
C ASP A 293 -12.32 -21.82 13.32
N PHE A 294 -11.31 -21.27 12.63
CA PHE A 294 -10.48 -20.19 13.17
C PHE A 294 -11.31 -18.92 13.38
N TYR A 295 -12.15 -18.55 12.43
CA TYR A 295 -13.05 -17.41 12.54
C TYR A 295 -14.03 -17.55 13.72
N GLU A 296 -14.69 -18.68 13.82
CA GLU A 296 -15.62 -18.95 14.94
C GLU A 296 -14.93 -18.84 16.30
N ASN A 297 -13.67 -19.25 16.40
CA ASN A 297 -12.90 -19.15 17.64
C ASN A 297 -12.47 -17.72 17.96
N ILE A 298 -12.12 -16.91 16.94
CA ILE A 298 -11.78 -15.50 17.13
C ILE A 298 -13.04 -14.71 17.54
N GLU A 299 -14.16 -14.91 16.87
CA GLU A 299 -15.42 -14.25 17.20
C GLU A 299 -15.87 -14.55 18.63
N LYS A 300 -15.80 -15.82 19.06
CA LYS A 300 -16.09 -16.20 20.45
C LYS A 300 -15.18 -15.52 21.46
N LYS A 301 -13.86 -15.46 21.21
CA LYS A 301 -12.91 -14.78 22.08
C LYS A 301 -13.14 -13.28 22.14
N THR A 302 -13.53 -12.65 21.03
CA THR A 302 -13.85 -11.23 20.97
C THR A 302 -15.14 -10.93 21.74
N ILE A 303 -16.17 -11.75 21.57
CA ILE A 303 -17.42 -11.63 22.32
C ILE A 303 -17.17 -11.82 23.83
N GLU A 304 -16.42 -12.83 24.23
CA GLU A 304 -16.05 -13.06 25.64
C GLU A 304 -15.28 -11.89 26.25
N ARG A 305 -14.36 -11.29 25.51
CA ARG A 305 -13.61 -10.08 25.94
C ARG A 305 -14.55 -8.88 26.10
N THR A 306 -15.46 -8.69 25.15
CA THR A 306 -16.45 -7.61 25.21
C THR A 306 -17.38 -7.80 26.39
N ILE A 307 -17.92 -8.99 26.62
CA ILE A 307 -18.78 -9.29 27.76
C ILE A 307 -18.05 -9.06 29.08
N LYS A 308 -16.81 -9.53 29.23
CA LYS A 308 -16.00 -9.30 30.43
C LYS A 308 -15.70 -7.82 30.68
N SER A 309 -15.53 -7.02 29.63
CA SER A 309 -15.34 -5.56 29.80
C SER A 309 -16.62 -4.85 30.31
N TRP A 310 -17.79 -5.39 30.02
CA TRP A 310 -19.07 -4.85 30.51
C TRP A 310 -19.38 -5.26 31.96
N GLU A 311 -18.89 -6.43 32.41
CA GLU A 311 -19.04 -6.89 33.80
C GLU A 311 -18.22 -6.10 34.83
N TYR A 312 -17.17 -5.38 34.39
CA TYR A 312 -16.32 -4.55 35.27
C TYR A 312 -16.75 -3.08 35.37
N HIS A 313 -17.90 -2.69 34.82
CA HIS A 313 -18.40 -1.32 34.82
C HIS A 313 -19.78 -1.15 35.49
N TRP A 314 -20.17 -2.10 36.37
CA TRP A 314 -21.33 -1.98 37.27
C TRP A 314 -20.95 -2.11 38.74
#